data_27bae2b507eb5ac1766e8c209c5dc0eb
#
_entry.id   27bae2b507eb5ac1766e8c209c5dc0eb
#
_cell.length_a   1.000
_cell.length_b   1.000
_cell.length_c   1.000
_cell.angle_alpha   90.00
_cell.angle_beta   90.00
_cell.angle_gamma   90.00
#
_symmetry.space_group_name_H-M   'P 1'
#
loop_
_entity.id
_entity.type
_entity.pdbx_description
1 polymer ?
#
loop_
_entity_poly.entity_id
_entity_poly.type
_entity_poly.pdbx_seq_one_letter_code
_entity_poly.pdbx_strand_id
1 'polypeptide(L)'
;MIGMGILKGMAVTARNFVGSYFEKDRLITVQYPEERISLAENYRNFPFLPFDGDDPHAGLRCVACKICEKECPPQCIYIIKSEDKKPDYMGKPQFYPAVFDIDISVCMSCQICVEVCPFEAIKMDKEFELSRRERFDALLFRKTELSKSNTYYHSICPTDAVEVDAKLAEAAAKKKPAPAATPSAPPAGGAPAAPTAPAPAV
;
A
#
# COMPACT_ATOMS: atom_id res chain seq x y z
N MET A 1 -6.26 -60.55 3.15
CA MET A 1 -5.71 -59.48 2.27
C MET A 1 -5.07 -58.31 3.02
N ILE A 2 -4.60 -58.50 4.22
CA ILE A 2 -4.06 -57.42 5.07
C ILE A 2 -2.70 -56.90 4.63
N GLY A 3 -1.91 -57.65 3.84
CA GLY A 3 -0.58 -57.23 3.38
C GLY A 3 -0.52 -56.36 2.11
N MET A 4 -1.54 -56.36 1.26
CA MET A 4 -1.54 -55.67 -0.01
C MET A 4 -1.54 -54.14 0.11
N GLY A 5 -2.21 -53.63 1.17
CA GLY A 5 -2.23 -52.16 1.43
C GLY A 5 -0.85 -51.65 1.88
N ILE A 6 -0.13 -52.41 2.65
CA ILE A 6 1.23 -52.07 3.11
C ILE A 6 2.20 -52.03 1.95
N LEU A 7 2.18 -53.04 1.09
CA LEU A 7 3.01 -53.10 -0.10
C LEU A 7 2.72 -51.94 -1.06
N LYS A 8 1.44 -51.60 -1.25
CA LYS A 8 1.05 -50.44 -2.08
C LYS A 8 1.52 -49.13 -1.47
N GLY A 9 1.41 -48.95 -0.17
CA GLY A 9 1.93 -47.77 0.55
C GLY A 9 3.44 -47.62 0.42
N MET A 10 4.18 -48.75 0.61
CA MET A 10 5.64 -48.78 0.42
C MET A 10 6.04 -48.43 -1.03
N ALA A 11 5.32 -48.94 -2.02
CA ALA A 11 5.57 -48.62 -3.42
C ALA A 11 5.37 -47.12 -3.74
N VAL A 12 4.33 -46.49 -3.18
CA VAL A 12 4.12 -45.05 -3.33
C VAL A 12 5.23 -44.25 -2.67
N THR A 13 5.67 -44.63 -1.48
CA THR A 13 6.76 -43.95 -0.78
C THR A 13 8.08 -44.09 -1.56
N ALA A 14 8.40 -45.30 -2.04
CA ALA A 14 9.57 -45.54 -2.86
C ALA A 14 9.56 -44.72 -4.17
N ARG A 15 8.41 -44.65 -4.86
CA ARG A 15 8.23 -43.81 -6.04
C ARG A 15 8.48 -42.32 -5.73
N ASN A 16 7.94 -41.84 -4.63
CA ASN A 16 8.13 -40.44 -4.23
C ASN A 16 9.59 -40.16 -3.86
N PHE A 17 10.24 -41.08 -3.15
CA PHE A 17 11.66 -40.99 -2.84
C PHE A 17 12.53 -40.91 -4.09
N VAL A 18 12.36 -41.86 -5.02
CA VAL A 18 13.13 -41.84 -6.27
C VAL A 18 12.80 -40.62 -7.12
N GLY A 19 11.52 -40.25 -7.23
CA GLY A 19 11.08 -39.07 -7.99
C GLY A 19 11.68 -37.76 -7.46
N SER A 20 11.92 -37.63 -6.14
CA SER A 20 12.51 -36.41 -5.55
C SER A 20 13.94 -36.10 -6.03
N TYR A 21 14.66 -37.08 -6.57
CA TYR A 21 15.99 -36.86 -7.15
C TYR A 21 15.95 -36.31 -8.59
N PHE A 22 14.85 -36.55 -9.32
CA PHE A 22 14.75 -36.23 -10.73
C PHE A 22 13.77 -35.10 -11.07
N GLU A 23 12.76 -34.91 -10.24
CA GLU A 23 11.68 -33.94 -10.46
C GLU A 23 11.80 -32.79 -9.45
N LYS A 24 12.30 -31.62 -9.88
CA LYS A 24 12.42 -30.42 -9.01
C LYS A 24 11.07 -29.90 -8.53
N ASP A 25 10.03 -29.98 -9.35
CA ASP A 25 8.67 -29.49 -9.05
C ASP A 25 7.96 -30.33 -7.98
N ARG A 26 8.50 -31.47 -7.61
CA ARG A 26 7.97 -32.34 -6.56
C ARG A 26 8.31 -31.84 -5.16
N LEU A 27 9.35 -31.05 -5.02
CA LEU A 27 9.77 -30.43 -3.76
C LEU A 27 9.12 -29.04 -3.64
N ILE A 28 8.24 -28.89 -2.67
CA ILE A 28 7.52 -27.63 -2.42
C ILE A 28 8.42 -26.61 -1.68
N THR A 29 9.56 -27.04 -1.15
CA THR A 29 10.51 -26.20 -0.45
C THR A 29 11.22 -25.26 -1.41
N VAL A 30 11.21 -23.96 -1.07
CA VAL A 30 11.94 -22.90 -1.78
C VAL A 30 13.15 -22.54 -0.95
N GLN A 31 14.30 -22.40 -1.58
CA GLN A 31 15.56 -22.03 -0.94
C GLN A 31 15.64 -20.50 -0.77
N TYR A 32 14.85 -19.98 0.14
CA TYR A 32 14.91 -18.56 0.49
C TYR A 32 16.21 -18.27 1.27
N PRO A 33 16.97 -17.19 1.00
CA PRO A 33 16.60 -16.05 0.14
C PRO A 33 17.07 -16.16 -1.34
N GLU A 34 17.76 -17.25 -1.73
CA GLU A 34 18.30 -17.44 -3.07
C GLU A 34 17.20 -17.59 -4.12
N GLU A 35 16.12 -18.28 -3.75
CA GLU A 35 14.92 -18.42 -4.56
C GLU A 35 13.75 -17.71 -3.86
N ARG A 36 12.94 -16.99 -4.63
CA ARG A 36 11.74 -16.28 -4.15
C ARG A 36 10.51 -16.78 -4.88
N ILE A 37 9.45 -17.03 -4.14
CA ILE A 37 8.14 -17.37 -4.70
C ILE A 37 7.53 -16.11 -5.30
N SER A 38 6.93 -16.22 -6.50
CA SER A 38 6.10 -15.16 -7.05
C SER A 38 4.83 -15.02 -6.21
N LEU A 39 4.63 -13.85 -5.61
CA LEU A 39 3.45 -13.58 -4.80
C LEU A 39 2.23 -13.34 -5.68
N ALA A 40 1.07 -13.85 -5.26
CA ALA A 40 -0.20 -13.61 -5.94
C ALA A 40 -0.55 -12.10 -5.92
N GLU A 41 -1.38 -11.64 -6.87
CA GLU A 41 -1.81 -10.23 -6.92
C GLU A 41 -2.59 -9.82 -5.66
N ASN A 42 -3.35 -10.74 -5.08
CA ASN A 42 -4.14 -10.49 -3.87
C ASN A 42 -3.34 -10.62 -2.57
N TYR A 43 -2.00 -10.67 -2.66
CA TYR A 43 -1.16 -10.69 -1.46
C TYR A 43 -1.28 -9.37 -0.72
N ARG A 44 -1.41 -9.44 0.62
CA ARG A 44 -1.61 -8.29 1.50
C ARG A 44 -0.45 -8.18 2.45
N ASN A 45 0.21 -7.01 2.45
CA ASN A 45 1.23 -6.75 3.44
C ASN A 45 1.13 -5.31 3.95
N PHE A 46 2.05 -4.42 3.58
CA PHE A 46 2.03 -3.06 4.10
C PHE A 46 1.17 -2.14 3.21
N PRO A 47 0.39 -1.24 3.81
CA PRO A 47 -0.35 -0.25 3.04
C PRO A 47 0.59 0.81 2.44
N PHE A 48 0.27 1.28 1.24
CA PHE A 48 0.95 2.39 0.58
C PHE A 48 -0.04 3.32 -0.09
N LEU A 49 0.42 4.52 -0.46
CA LEU A 49 -0.39 5.56 -1.09
C LEU A 49 0.03 5.71 -2.57
N PRO A 50 -0.80 5.28 -3.54
CA PRO A 50 -0.52 5.52 -4.94
C PRO A 50 -0.65 7.00 -5.27
N PHE A 51 0.29 7.51 -6.09
CA PHE A 51 0.23 8.84 -6.66
C PHE A 51 0.34 8.79 -8.18
N ASP A 52 -0.32 9.73 -8.84
CA ASP A 52 -0.33 9.88 -10.29
C ASP A 52 0.64 11.00 -10.70
N GLY A 53 1.36 10.79 -11.82
CA GLY A 53 2.38 11.73 -12.31
C GLY A 53 3.73 11.59 -11.63
N ASP A 54 4.55 12.64 -11.73
CA ASP A 54 5.95 12.60 -11.27
C ASP A 54 6.15 13.16 -9.85
N ASP A 55 5.20 13.95 -9.34
CA ASP A 55 5.30 14.59 -8.03
C ASP A 55 4.43 13.85 -7.00
N PRO A 56 5.05 13.21 -5.98
CA PRO A 56 4.34 12.52 -4.91
C PRO A 56 3.38 13.43 -4.13
N HIS A 57 3.68 14.72 -4.02
CA HIS A 57 2.83 15.64 -3.26
C HIS A 57 1.62 16.13 -4.06
N ALA A 58 1.81 16.42 -5.35
CA ALA A 58 0.74 16.90 -6.22
C ALA A 58 -0.18 15.77 -6.69
N GLY A 59 0.40 14.60 -7.00
CA GLY A 59 -0.31 13.46 -7.57
C GLY A 59 -1.03 12.55 -6.57
N LEU A 60 -0.94 12.82 -5.27
CA LEU A 60 -1.55 11.94 -4.27
C LEU A 60 -3.08 11.94 -4.38
N ARG A 61 -3.68 10.74 -4.48
CA ARG A 61 -5.15 10.57 -4.59
C ARG A 61 -5.89 10.87 -3.28
N CYS A 62 -5.18 10.88 -2.15
CA CYS A 62 -5.76 11.04 -0.82
C CYS A 62 -6.28 12.45 -0.58
N VAL A 63 -7.53 12.57 -0.13
CA VAL A 63 -8.20 13.84 0.20
C VAL A 63 -8.32 14.07 1.73
N ALA A 64 -7.58 13.34 2.53
CA ALA A 64 -7.60 13.43 4.01
C ALA A 64 -9.00 13.35 4.63
N CYS A 65 -9.88 12.47 4.12
CA CYS A 65 -11.24 12.29 4.61
C CYS A 65 -11.30 11.60 6.00
N LYS A 66 -10.19 10.97 6.45
CA LYS A 66 -10.04 10.29 7.74
C LYS A 66 -10.93 9.05 7.93
N ILE A 67 -11.53 8.51 6.88
CA ILE A 67 -12.34 7.28 6.99
C ILE A 67 -11.45 6.11 7.39
N CYS A 68 -10.32 5.91 6.72
CA CYS A 68 -9.37 4.84 7.02
C CYS A 68 -8.77 4.93 8.43
N GLU A 69 -8.57 6.16 8.98
CA GLU A 69 -8.13 6.37 10.35
C GLU A 69 -9.18 5.88 11.36
N LYS A 70 -10.47 6.16 11.10
CA LYS A 70 -11.58 5.78 11.99
C LYS A 70 -11.90 4.28 11.96
N GLU A 71 -11.84 3.69 10.78
CA GLU A 71 -12.18 2.28 10.56
C GLU A 71 -11.01 1.33 10.84
N CYS A 72 -9.83 1.86 11.14
CA CYS A 72 -8.66 1.04 11.45
C CYS A 72 -8.80 0.37 12.83
N PRO A 73 -8.88 -0.98 12.93
CA PRO A 73 -9.06 -1.66 14.21
C PRO A 73 -7.93 -1.39 15.22
N PRO A 74 -6.64 -1.47 14.84
CA PRO A 74 -5.55 -1.13 15.75
C PRO A 74 -5.30 0.37 15.87
N GLN A 75 -6.04 1.24 15.16
CA GLN A 75 -5.88 2.70 15.15
C GLN A 75 -4.44 3.15 14.87
N CYS A 76 -3.79 2.49 13.93
CA CYS A 76 -2.39 2.74 13.58
C CYS A 76 -2.20 3.83 12.51
N ILE A 77 -3.28 4.43 12.00
CA ILE A 77 -3.26 5.47 10.96
C ILE A 77 -3.51 6.82 11.60
N TYR A 78 -2.65 7.78 11.31
CA TYR A 78 -2.76 9.15 11.79
C TYR A 78 -2.75 10.14 10.65
N ILE A 79 -3.79 11.00 10.55
CA ILE A 79 -3.97 11.93 9.44
C ILE A 79 -4.22 13.34 9.95
N ILE A 80 -3.40 14.30 9.49
CA ILE A 80 -3.66 15.73 9.66
C ILE A 80 -4.01 16.31 8.30
N LYS A 81 -5.15 17.01 8.24
CA LYS A 81 -5.57 17.72 7.03
C LYS A 81 -4.71 18.96 6.80
N SER A 82 -4.45 19.28 5.54
CA SER A 82 -3.88 20.57 5.17
C SER A 82 -4.86 21.72 5.40
N GLU A 83 -4.35 22.91 5.57
CA GLU A 83 -5.16 24.15 5.59
C GLU A 83 -5.57 24.55 4.17
N ASP A 84 -4.69 24.32 3.21
CA ASP A 84 -4.92 24.61 1.80
C ASP A 84 -5.67 23.49 1.08
N LYS A 85 -6.34 23.85 -0.02
CA LYS A 85 -7.02 22.91 -0.91
C LYS A 85 -6.28 22.80 -2.23
N LYS A 86 -6.17 21.59 -2.75
CA LYS A 86 -5.70 21.31 -4.10
C LYS A 86 -6.81 20.63 -4.91
N PRO A 87 -6.80 20.73 -6.25
CA PRO A 87 -7.72 19.96 -7.06
C PRO A 87 -7.41 18.46 -6.93
N ASP A 88 -8.45 17.66 -6.71
CA ASP A 88 -8.36 16.20 -6.78
C ASP A 88 -8.34 15.72 -8.26
N TYR A 89 -8.29 14.41 -8.47
CA TYR A 89 -8.35 13.80 -9.80
C TYR A 89 -9.63 14.16 -10.58
N MET A 90 -10.68 14.65 -9.90
CA MET A 90 -11.91 15.19 -10.52
C MET A 90 -11.89 16.71 -10.71
N GLY A 91 -10.80 17.39 -10.39
CA GLY A 91 -10.69 18.86 -10.46
C GLY A 91 -11.49 19.60 -9.41
N LYS A 92 -12.00 18.93 -8.35
CA LYS A 92 -12.64 19.60 -7.22
C LYS A 92 -11.58 20.04 -6.21
N PRO A 93 -11.67 21.24 -5.64
CA PRO A 93 -10.79 21.66 -4.58
C PRO A 93 -11.07 20.83 -3.31
N GLN A 94 -10.13 19.95 -2.97
CA GLN A 94 -10.18 19.07 -1.80
C GLN A 94 -9.00 19.31 -0.89
N PHE A 95 -9.17 19.00 0.38
CA PHE A 95 -8.06 18.94 1.31
C PHE A 95 -7.14 17.78 0.93
N TYR A 96 -5.88 17.88 1.28
CA TYR A 96 -4.92 16.81 1.15
C TYR A 96 -4.26 16.53 2.51
N PRO A 97 -3.63 15.38 2.72
CA PRO A 97 -2.97 15.10 3.98
C PRO A 97 -1.67 15.94 4.09
N ALA A 98 -1.62 16.82 5.07
CA ALA A 98 -0.37 17.45 5.50
C ALA A 98 0.54 16.40 6.13
N VAL A 99 -0.04 15.60 7.04
CA VAL A 99 0.60 14.45 7.66
C VAL A 99 -0.25 13.21 7.35
N PHE A 100 0.40 12.12 6.99
CA PHE A 100 -0.20 10.80 6.85
C PHE A 100 0.84 9.78 7.32
N ASP A 101 0.64 9.27 8.51
CA ASP A 101 1.57 8.34 9.14
C ASP A 101 0.86 7.04 9.47
N ILE A 102 1.56 5.92 9.28
CA ILE A 102 1.08 4.58 9.66
C ILE A 102 2.12 3.93 10.54
N ASP A 103 1.72 3.52 11.73
CA ASP A 103 2.55 2.67 12.58
C ASP A 103 2.47 1.21 12.10
N ILE A 104 3.47 0.81 11.33
CA ILE A 104 3.56 -0.54 10.77
C ILE A 104 3.80 -1.59 11.86
N SER A 105 4.33 -1.20 13.02
CA SER A 105 4.60 -2.14 14.12
C SER A 105 3.33 -2.74 14.74
N VAL A 106 2.19 -2.06 14.61
CA VAL A 106 0.88 -2.53 15.10
C VAL A 106 -0.11 -2.79 13.98
N CYS A 107 0.24 -2.47 12.73
CA CYS A 107 -0.60 -2.75 11.57
C CYS A 107 -0.75 -4.26 11.37
N MET A 108 -1.99 -4.74 11.31
CA MET A 108 -2.30 -6.16 11.09
C MET A 108 -2.51 -6.53 9.62
N SER A 109 -2.25 -5.62 8.68
CA SER A 109 -2.40 -5.83 7.23
C SER A 109 -3.78 -6.38 6.81
N CYS A 110 -4.83 -5.95 7.49
CA CYS A 110 -6.20 -6.47 7.32
C CYS A 110 -6.91 -5.95 6.06
N GLN A 111 -6.37 -4.91 5.40
CA GLN A 111 -6.92 -4.29 4.18
C GLN A 111 -8.22 -3.47 4.37
N ILE A 112 -8.78 -3.37 5.56
CA ILE A 112 -10.00 -2.57 5.80
C ILE A 112 -9.83 -1.12 5.32
N CYS A 113 -8.65 -0.52 5.55
CA CYS A 113 -8.35 0.85 5.10
C CYS A 113 -8.43 1.01 3.56
N VAL A 114 -8.14 -0.04 2.79
CA VAL A 114 -8.27 -0.06 1.32
C VAL A 114 -9.73 -0.15 0.93
N GLU A 115 -10.48 -1.07 1.52
CA GLU A 115 -11.88 -1.33 1.20
C GLU A 115 -12.81 -0.13 1.50
N VAL A 116 -12.52 0.60 2.58
CA VAL A 116 -13.32 1.77 2.96
C VAL A 116 -12.94 3.06 2.23
N CYS A 117 -11.87 3.05 1.43
CA CYS A 117 -11.38 4.25 0.76
C CYS A 117 -12.16 4.53 -0.53
N PRO A 118 -13.00 5.58 -0.60
CA PRO A 118 -13.78 5.87 -1.80
C PRO A 118 -12.95 6.53 -2.91
N PHE A 119 -11.69 6.86 -2.64
CA PHE A 119 -10.79 7.56 -3.57
C PHE A 119 -9.71 6.66 -4.13
N GLU A 120 -9.72 5.36 -3.83
CA GLU A 120 -8.68 4.41 -4.25
C GLU A 120 -7.26 4.90 -3.91
N ALA A 121 -7.14 5.63 -2.79
CA ALA A 121 -5.94 6.37 -2.41
C ALA A 121 -5.00 5.61 -1.48
N ILE A 122 -5.35 4.39 -1.11
CA ILE A 122 -4.52 3.49 -0.29
C ILE A 122 -4.64 2.08 -0.86
N LYS A 123 -3.52 1.39 -0.98
CA LYS A 123 -3.41 0.04 -1.55
C LYS A 123 -2.45 -0.80 -0.71
N MET A 124 -2.45 -2.13 -0.92
CA MET A 124 -1.56 -3.04 -0.23
C MET A 124 -0.37 -3.42 -1.10
N ASP A 125 0.80 -3.43 -0.50
CA ASP A 125 2.05 -3.80 -1.14
C ASP A 125 2.29 -5.31 -1.08
N LYS A 126 3.21 -5.79 -1.92
CA LYS A 126 3.74 -7.15 -1.89
C LYS A 126 5.08 -7.26 -1.17
N GLU A 127 5.66 -6.15 -0.78
CA GLU A 127 6.91 -6.12 -0.03
C GLU A 127 6.69 -6.69 1.38
N PHE A 128 7.45 -7.72 1.76
CA PHE A 128 7.34 -8.38 3.07
C PHE A 128 8.65 -8.37 3.86
N GLU A 129 9.75 -8.03 3.21
CA GLU A 129 11.06 -8.00 3.84
C GLU A 129 11.27 -6.68 4.57
N LEU A 130 10.67 -6.55 5.75
CA LEU A 130 10.81 -5.39 6.61
C LEU A 130 11.45 -5.80 7.93
N SER A 131 12.71 -5.44 8.11
CA SER A 131 13.43 -5.63 9.36
C SER A 131 14.04 -4.30 9.81
N ARG A 132 13.72 -3.86 11.01
CA ARG A 132 14.24 -2.62 11.61
C ARG A 132 14.74 -2.89 13.03
N ARG A 133 15.75 -2.14 13.45
CA ARG A 133 16.32 -2.27 14.82
C ARG A 133 15.46 -1.57 15.86
N GLU A 134 14.81 -0.49 15.47
CA GLU A 134 13.99 0.34 16.34
C GLU A 134 12.53 0.27 15.94
N ARG A 135 11.65 0.20 16.94
CA ARG A 135 10.21 0.09 16.71
C ARG A 135 9.56 1.44 16.43
N PHE A 136 9.87 2.46 17.24
CA PHE A 136 9.06 3.68 17.26
C PHE A 136 9.29 4.58 16.05
N ASP A 137 10.54 4.90 15.72
CA ASP A 137 10.83 5.76 14.58
C ASP A 137 10.96 4.99 13.27
N ALA A 138 11.60 3.84 13.30
CA ALA A 138 11.90 3.09 12.08
C ALA A 138 10.70 2.32 11.48
N LEU A 139 9.65 2.07 12.27
CA LEU A 139 8.41 1.43 11.82
C LEU A 139 7.21 2.39 11.74
N LEU A 140 7.43 3.67 12.02
CA LEU A 140 6.46 4.72 11.74
C LEU A 140 6.67 5.24 10.32
N PHE A 141 5.91 4.70 9.37
CA PHE A 141 6.00 5.10 7.98
C PHE A 141 5.27 6.41 7.75
N ARG A 142 6.01 7.38 7.29
CA ARG A 142 5.51 8.72 6.98
C ARG A 142 4.99 8.79 5.55
N LYS A 143 4.23 9.82 5.25
CA LYS A 143 3.64 10.06 3.92
C LYS A 143 4.65 9.87 2.78
N THR A 144 5.89 10.33 2.93
CA THR A 144 6.93 10.21 1.90
C THR A 144 7.35 8.77 1.63
N GLU A 145 7.42 7.95 2.67
CA GLU A 145 7.79 6.53 2.57
C GLU A 145 6.62 5.69 2.05
N LEU A 146 5.40 6.09 2.40
CA LEU A 146 4.17 5.44 1.95
C LEU A 146 3.83 5.76 0.49
N SER A 147 4.30 6.89 -0.05
CA SER A 147 3.97 7.32 -1.41
C SER A 147 4.75 6.51 -2.44
N LYS A 148 4.03 5.73 -3.27
CA LYS A 148 4.59 4.95 -4.39
C LYS A 148 3.86 5.32 -5.68
N SER A 149 4.58 5.31 -6.80
CA SER A 149 4.00 5.69 -8.10
C SER A 149 2.91 4.72 -8.56
N ASN A 150 1.95 5.22 -9.35
CA ASN A 150 0.95 4.38 -9.99
C ASN A 150 1.60 3.34 -10.92
N THR A 151 2.75 3.65 -11.53
CA THR A 151 3.54 2.69 -12.33
C THR A 151 4.00 1.51 -11.49
N TYR A 152 4.43 1.76 -10.26
CA TYR A 152 4.77 0.69 -9.31
C TYR A 152 3.54 -0.16 -8.98
N TYR A 153 2.38 0.46 -8.75
CA TYR A 153 1.14 -0.27 -8.51
C TYR A 153 0.78 -1.20 -9.67
N HIS A 154 0.88 -0.72 -10.92
CA HIS A 154 0.69 -1.56 -12.10
C HIS A 154 1.68 -2.74 -12.19
N SER A 155 2.91 -2.57 -11.70
CA SER A 155 3.90 -3.65 -11.71
C SER A 155 3.60 -4.77 -10.72
N ILE A 156 2.98 -4.45 -9.58
CA ILE A 156 2.66 -5.44 -8.54
C ILE A 156 1.25 -6.04 -8.69
N CYS A 157 0.27 -5.24 -9.08
CA CYS A 157 -1.14 -5.64 -9.20
C CYS A 157 -1.73 -5.14 -10.53
N PRO A 158 -1.35 -5.74 -11.69
CA PRO A 158 -1.77 -5.25 -12.99
C PRO A 158 -3.28 -5.28 -13.19
N THR A 159 -3.97 -6.33 -12.72
CA THR A 159 -5.42 -6.49 -12.89
C THR A 159 -6.19 -5.43 -12.12
N ASP A 160 -5.90 -5.28 -10.82
CA ASP A 160 -6.58 -4.29 -9.96
C ASP A 160 -6.25 -2.86 -10.37
N ALA A 161 -4.99 -2.58 -10.77
CA ALA A 161 -4.58 -1.26 -11.21
C ALA A 161 -5.34 -0.79 -12.47
N VAL A 162 -5.53 -1.67 -13.45
CA VAL A 162 -6.30 -1.35 -14.68
C VAL A 162 -7.77 -1.11 -14.34
N GLU A 163 -8.38 -1.90 -13.47
CA GLU A 163 -9.76 -1.69 -13.04
C GLU A 163 -9.95 -0.37 -12.30
N VAL A 164 -9.01 -0.03 -11.42
CA VAL A 164 -9.05 1.23 -10.66
C VAL A 164 -8.90 2.42 -11.60
N ASP A 165 -7.95 2.39 -12.51
CA ASP A 165 -7.73 3.48 -13.45
C ASP A 165 -8.95 3.65 -14.39
N ALA A 166 -9.59 2.55 -14.81
CA ALA A 166 -10.84 2.61 -15.56
C ALA A 166 -11.98 3.26 -14.76
N LYS A 167 -12.15 2.89 -13.49
CA LYS A 167 -13.14 3.51 -12.59
C LYS A 167 -12.89 5.00 -12.40
N LEU A 168 -11.64 5.39 -12.20
CA LEU A 168 -11.26 6.80 -12.04
C LEU A 168 -11.51 7.60 -13.33
N ALA A 169 -11.17 7.02 -14.50
CA ALA A 169 -11.42 7.63 -15.80
C ALA A 169 -12.92 7.79 -16.08
N GLU A 170 -13.74 6.79 -15.78
CA GLU A 170 -15.20 6.89 -15.90
C GLU A 170 -15.80 7.93 -14.96
N ALA A 171 -15.31 8.01 -13.73
CA ALA A 171 -15.75 9.02 -12.76
C ALA A 171 -15.40 10.44 -13.23
N ALA A 172 -14.23 10.61 -13.82
CA ALA A 172 -13.80 11.87 -14.43
C ALA A 172 -14.64 12.23 -15.68
N ALA A 173 -14.96 11.25 -16.54
CA ALA A 173 -15.74 11.44 -17.76
C ALA A 173 -17.21 11.80 -17.49
N LYS A 174 -17.82 11.24 -16.44
CA LYS A 174 -19.21 11.53 -16.02
C LYS A 174 -19.38 12.97 -15.51
N LYS A 175 -18.29 13.68 -15.25
CA LYS A 175 -18.30 15.06 -14.80
C LYS A 175 -17.93 15.99 -15.94
N LYS A 176 -18.94 16.69 -16.48
CA LYS A 176 -18.80 17.77 -17.47
C LYS A 176 -17.79 18.83 -16.98
N PRO A 177 -16.82 19.29 -17.78
CA PRO A 177 -15.79 20.23 -17.30
C PRO A 177 -16.40 21.56 -16.90
N ALA A 178 -16.16 21.98 -15.67
CA ALA A 178 -16.36 23.37 -15.25
C ALA A 178 -15.23 24.23 -15.87
N PRO A 179 -15.49 25.46 -16.33
CA PRO A 179 -14.48 26.29 -16.99
C PRO A 179 -13.31 26.58 -16.05
N ALA A 180 -12.10 26.49 -16.60
CA ALA A 180 -10.84 26.72 -15.91
C ALA A 180 -10.82 28.08 -15.21
N ALA A 181 -10.70 28.09 -13.89
CA ALA A 181 -10.38 29.29 -13.13
C ALA A 181 -8.90 29.63 -13.33
N THR A 182 -8.65 30.83 -13.81
CA THR A 182 -7.34 31.45 -14.01
C THR A 182 -6.47 31.35 -12.74
N PRO A 183 -5.19 31.04 -12.83
CA PRO A 183 -4.32 30.97 -11.67
C PRO A 183 -4.07 32.39 -11.15
N SER A 184 -4.53 32.68 -9.93
CA SER A 184 -4.14 33.87 -9.20
C SER A 184 -2.73 33.70 -8.66
N ALA A 185 -1.86 34.67 -8.90
CA ALA A 185 -0.48 34.72 -8.47
C ALA A 185 -0.31 34.60 -6.95
N PRO A 186 0.79 34.00 -6.45
CA PRO A 186 1.02 33.85 -5.02
C PRO A 186 1.42 35.18 -4.37
N PRO A 187 0.96 35.49 -3.16
CA PRO A 187 1.53 36.56 -2.36
C PRO A 187 2.87 36.15 -1.78
N ALA A 188 3.87 36.95 -2.00
CA ALA A 188 5.17 36.81 -1.37
C ALA A 188 5.10 37.22 0.12
N GLY A 189 5.75 36.44 0.97
CA GLY A 189 6.22 36.93 2.26
C GLY A 189 5.78 36.14 3.49
N GLY A 190 6.77 35.66 4.23
CA GLY A 190 6.65 35.32 5.63
C GLY A 190 6.95 33.88 5.99
N ALA A 191 8.21 33.58 6.28
CA ALA A 191 8.60 32.36 6.99
C ALA A 191 8.18 32.45 8.47
N PRO A 192 7.49 31.46 9.04
CA PRO A 192 7.41 31.33 10.48
C PRO A 192 8.38 30.27 11.01
N ALA A 193 9.01 30.64 12.12
CA ALA A 193 9.97 29.88 12.90
C ALA A 193 9.41 28.52 13.36
N ALA A 194 10.30 27.53 13.41
CA ALA A 194 10.02 26.20 13.94
C ALA A 194 9.69 26.22 15.43
N PRO A 195 8.69 25.48 15.92
CA PRO A 195 8.50 25.26 17.33
C PRO A 195 9.47 24.18 17.84
N THR A 196 10.25 24.54 18.83
CA THR A 196 11.11 23.70 19.63
C THR A 196 10.30 22.65 20.39
N ALA A 197 10.64 21.37 20.23
CA ALA A 197 10.08 20.29 21.03
C ALA A 197 10.52 20.38 22.49
N PRO A 198 9.67 20.07 23.49
CA PRO A 198 10.09 19.93 24.87
C PRO A 198 10.80 18.58 25.09
N ALA A 199 11.92 18.62 25.78
CA ALA A 199 12.71 17.48 26.21
C ALA A 199 11.93 16.60 27.21
N PRO A 200 12.11 15.26 27.21
CA PRO A 200 11.53 14.41 28.23
C PRO A 200 12.27 14.60 29.56
N ALA A 201 11.52 14.82 30.62
CA ALA A 201 12.00 14.76 32.00
C ALA A 201 12.19 13.29 32.40
N VAL A 202 13.29 13.02 33.10
CA VAL A 202 13.85 11.85 33.75
C VAL A 202 12.84 10.80 34.24
#